data_ef8adbb7affef4a3602855957d021044
#
_entry.id   ef8adbb7affef4a3602855957d021044
#
_cell.length_a   1.000
_cell.length_b   1.000
_cell.length_c   1.000
_cell.angle_alpha   90.00
_cell.angle_beta   90.00
_cell.angle_gamma   90.00
#
_symmetry.space_group_name_H-M   'P 1'
#
loop_
_entity.id
_entity.type
_entity.pdbx_description
1 polymer ?
#
loop_
_entity_poly.entity_id
_entity_poly.type
_entity_poly.pdbx_seq_one_letter_code
_entity_poly.pdbx_strand_id
1 'polypeptide(L)'
;MVFGGHDQKGIQVIGSYGTGKSHLMGLVQLVAENADNLAELRNEQAREIMQPIAGKFMVHRFELQHNNSLWRIVTFEIQRFLDSHDIDYKFDENSLKSYGEQLSEMMAAFEDKYPDKGFILAIDEMLQFLRLRAESGNLESELPVLQALGQACNNTKFVFMFGVQELIYSAREFQFAADMLRKVKDRYRDLSIRREDVSYVVQKRLLDKTEQQKAIIREHLKPFTPFFADMHGKHREVCESVSRSPLIHREL
;
A
#
# COMPACT_ATOMS: atom_id res chain seq x y z
N MET A 1 6.11 12.89 -5.00
CA MET A 1 7.22 12.01 -5.42
C MET A 1 7.93 12.71 -6.55
N VAL A 2 9.16 13.14 -6.35
CA VAL A 2 10.00 13.70 -7.41
C VAL A 2 10.92 12.58 -7.86
N PHE A 3 10.84 12.15 -9.10
CA PHE A 3 11.77 11.19 -9.68
C PHE A 3 13.18 11.77 -9.67
N GLY A 4 14.16 10.97 -9.24
CA GLY A 4 15.58 11.36 -9.26
C GLY A 4 16.13 12.02 -8.00
N GLY A 5 15.41 11.99 -6.89
CA GLY A 5 15.96 12.39 -5.57
C GLY A 5 16.61 11.19 -4.88
N HIS A 6 17.74 11.40 -4.23
CA HIS A 6 18.55 10.39 -3.53
C HIS A 6 17.88 9.69 -2.32
N ASP A 7 16.55 9.68 -2.20
CA ASP A 7 15.84 9.09 -1.05
C ASP A 7 14.48 8.50 -1.45
N GLN A 8 14.40 7.87 -2.63
CA GLN A 8 13.21 7.11 -3.01
C GLN A 8 13.23 5.76 -2.30
N LYS A 9 12.25 5.57 -1.41
CA LYS A 9 12.06 4.32 -0.68
C LYS A 9 10.84 3.59 -1.21
N GLY A 10 10.83 2.26 -1.08
CA GLY A 10 9.61 1.49 -1.26
C GLY A 10 8.53 1.93 -0.28
N ILE A 11 7.29 1.53 -0.50
CA ILE A 11 6.13 1.94 0.29
C ILE A 11 5.51 0.71 0.95
N GLN A 12 5.43 0.72 2.28
CA GLN A 12 4.69 -0.26 3.06
C GLN A 12 3.34 0.35 3.45
N VAL A 13 2.23 -0.17 2.91
CA VAL A 13 0.88 0.26 3.24
C VAL A 13 0.36 -0.58 4.41
N ILE A 14 0.15 0.06 5.55
CA ILE A 14 -0.21 -0.59 6.81
C ILE A 14 -1.66 -0.29 7.15
N GLY A 15 -2.41 -1.32 7.45
CA GLY A 15 -3.79 -1.17 7.91
C GLY A 15 -4.45 -2.50 8.18
N SER A 16 -5.26 -2.58 9.22
CA SER A 16 -6.01 -3.79 9.59
C SER A 16 -6.85 -4.31 8.43
N TYR A 17 -7.37 -5.52 8.55
CA TYR A 17 -8.25 -6.09 7.54
C TYR A 17 -9.47 -5.17 7.27
N GLY A 18 -9.82 -4.98 6.00
CA GLY A 18 -10.97 -4.14 5.61
C GLY A 18 -10.75 -2.62 5.66
N THR A 19 -9.56 -2.12 6.01
CA THR A 19 -9.27 -0.67 6.09
C THR A 19 -9.15 0.04 4.75
N GLY A 20 -9.13 -0.70 3.63
CA GLY A 20 -9.05 -0.12 2.30
C GLY A 20 -7.65 -0.07 1.67
N LYS A 21 -6.68 -0.86 2.16
CA LYS A 21 -5.33 -0.95 1.57
C LYS A 21 -5.37 -1.23 0.07
N SER A 22 -6.05 -2.29 -0.33
CA SER A 22 -6.19 -2.70 -1.74
C SER A 22 -6.89 -1.64 -2.59
N HIS A 23 -7.84 -0.86 -2.00
CA HIS A 23 -8.48 0.28 -2.64
C HIS A 23 -7.50 1.43 -2.86
N LEU A 24 -6.69 1.76 -1.85
CA LEU A 24 -5.68 2.80 -1.97
C LEU A 24 -4.65 2.44 -3.05
N MET A 25 -4.18 1.18 -3.05
CA MET A 25 -3.25 0.70 -4.07
C MET A 25 -3.88 0.74 -5.48
N GLY A 26 -5.17 0.35 -5.60
CA GLY A 26 -5.92 0.46 -6.85
C GLY A 26 -6.13 1.91 -7.31
N LEU A 27 -6.38 2.85 -6.38
CA LEU A 27 -6.47 4.27 -6.70
C LEU A 27 -5.14 4.82 -7.22
N VAL A 28 -4.03 4.46 -6.55
CA VAL A 28 -2.68 4.83 -7.01
C VAL A 28 -2.44 4.29 -8.42
N GLN A 29 -2.80 3.03 -8.68
CA GLN A 29 -2.70 2.43 -10.01
C GLN A 29 -3.47 3.24 -11.07
N LEU A 30 -4.77 3.46 -10.85
CA LEU A 30 -5.63 4.15 -11.82
C LEU A 30 -5.09 5.54 -12.20
N VAL A 31 -4.66 6.33 -11.21
CA VAL A 31 -4.13 7.68 -11.48
C VAL A 31 -2.72 7.62 -12.07
N ALA A 32 -1.88 6.71 -11.61
CA ALA A 32 -0.50 6.57 -12.09
C ALA A 32 -0.44 6.14 -13.56
N GLU A 33 -1.39 5.32 -14.01
CA GLU A 33 -1.46 4.85 -15.41
C GLU A 33 -2.12 5.88 -16.34
N ASN A 34 -3.17 6.57 -15.88
CA ASN A 34 -3.89 7.54 -16.69
C ASN A 34 -4.16 8.85 -15.93
N ALA A 35 -3.64 9.94 -16.46
CA ALA A 35 -3.80 11.28 -15.86
C ALA A 35 -5.26 11.78 -15.85
N ASP A 36 -6.09 11.32 -16.77
CA ASP A 36 -7.51 11.73 -16.84
C ASP A 36 -8.28 11.29 -15.59
N ASN A 37 -7.89 10.17 -14.99
CA ASN A 37 -8.48 9.67 -13.75
C ASN A 37 -8.28 10.62 -12.55
N LEU A 38 -7.35 11.57 -12.64
CA LEU A 38 -7.15 12.59 -11.62
C LEU A 38 -8.38 13.50 -11.48
N ALA A 39 -9.08 13.79 -12.59
CA ALA A 39 -10.28 14.62 -12.61
C ALA A 39 -11.46 13.97 -11.87
N GLU A 40 -11.51 12.63 -11.82
CA GLU A 40 -12.55 11.86 -11.12
C GLU A 40 -12.42 11.91 -9.59
N LEU A 41 -11.26 12.33 -9.07
CA LEU A 41 -11.06 12.47 -7.64
C LEU A 41 -11.84 13.68 -7.11
N ARG A 42 -12.83 13.43 -6.26
CA ARG A 42 -13.66 14.47 -5.63
C ARG A 42 -12.89 15.31 -4.60
N ASN A 43 -11.85 14.76 -3.99
CA ASN A 43 -11.04 15.41 -2.97
C ASN A 43 -9.89 16.20 -3.63
N GLU A 44 -9.89 17.53 -3.47
CA GLU A 44 -8.90 18.42 -4.06
C GLU A 44 -7.48 18.17 -3.55
N GLN A 45 -7.31 17.94 -2.24
CA GLN A 45 -6.01 17.60 -1.66
C GLN A 45 -5.45 16.30 -2.22
N ALA A 46 -6.33 15.29 -2.42
CA ALA A 46 -5.92 14.03 -3.04
C ALA A 46 -5.47 14.26 -4.50
N ARG A 47 -6.16 15.12 -5.25
CA ARG A 47 -5.75 15.51 -6.61
C ARG A 47 -4.36 16.14 -6.62
N GLU A 48 -4.14 17.13 -5.75
CA GLU A 48 -2.84 17.81 -5.64
C GLU A 48 -1.71 16.84 -5.29
N ILE A 49 -1.93 15.93 -4.32
CA ILE A 49 -0.93 14.94 -3.88
C ILE A 49 -0.61 13.95 -5.01
N MET A 50 -1.62 13.55 -5.79
CA MET A 50 -1.46 12.52 -6.82
C MET A 50 -1.04 13.10 -8.18
N GLN A 51 -1.18 14.40 -8.42
CA GLN A 51 -0.81 15.04 -9.67
C GLN A 51 0.64 14.75 -10.13
N PRO A 52 1.66 14.72 -9.24
CA PRO A 52 3.02 14.41 -9.65
C PRO A 52 3.23 13.04 -10.28
N ILE A 53 2.35 12.06 -9.97
CA ILE A 53 2.45 10.68 -10.49
C ILE A 53 1.45 10.41 -11.63
N ALA A 54 0.50 11.29 -11.87
CA ALA A 54 -0.60 11.06 -12.79
C ALA A 54 -0.11 10.79 -14.23
N GLY A 55 -0.49 9.64 -14.77
CA GLY A 55 -0.15 9.20 -16.11
C GLY A 55 1.34 8.90 -16.35
N LYS A 56 2.16 8.82 -15.30
CA LYS A 56 3.62 8.70 -15.43
C LYS A 56 4.17 7.31 -15.13
N PHE A 57 3.32 6.34 -14.84
CA PHE A 57 3.75 4.98 -14.52
C PHE A 57 3.00 3.94 -15.31
N MET A 58 3.62 2.80 -15.43
CA MET A 58 2.96 1.53 -15.70
C MET A 58 2.93 0.74 -14.39
N VAL A 59 1.81 0.07 -14.12
CA VAL A 59 1.61 -0.58 -12.82
C VAL A 59 1.31 -2.06 -13.01
N HIS A 60 2.07 -2.91 -12.32
CA HIS A 60 1.74 -4.32 -12.20
C HIS A 60 1.35 -4.62 -10.76
N ARG A 61 0.11 -5.07 -10.55
CA ARG A 61 -0.42 -5.40 -9.23
C ARG A 61 -0.88 -6.84 -9.18
N PHE A 62 -0.47 -7.54 -8.13
CA PHE A 62 -0.88 -8.91 -7.88
C PHE A 62 -0.94 -9.23 -6.38
N GLU A 63 -1.51 -10.37 -6.06
CA GLU A 63 -1.58 -10.93 -4.70
C GLU A 63 -0.62 -12.13 -4.60
N LEU A 64 0.11 -12.24 -3.48
CA LEU A 64 1.08 -13.31 -3.29
C LEU A 64 0.40 -14.68 -3.15
N GLN A 65 0.88 -15.64 -3.94
CA GLN A 65 0.55 -17.05 -3.81
C GLN A 65 1.64 -17.78 -3.02
N HIS A 66 1.26 -18.71 -2.15
CA HIS A 66 2.12 -19.21 -1.06
C HIS A 66 3.18 -20.25 -1.42
N ASN A 67 3.29 -20.70 -2.66
CA ASN A 67 3.99 -21.96 -2.99
C ASN A 67 5.46 -21.83 -3.42
N ASN A 68 6.01 -20.59 -3.55
CA ASN A 68 7.37 -20.36 -4.02
C ASN A 68 8.10 -19.31 -3.18
N SER A 69 9.43 -19.12 -3.41
CA SER A 69 10.17 -18.01 -2.84
C SER A 69 9.67 -16.67 -3.41
N LEU A 70 9.82 -15.60 -2.64
CA LEU A 70 9.42 -14.25 -3.05
C LEU A 70 10.08 -13.83 -4.38
N TRP A 71 11.39 -14.13 -4.52
CA TRP A 71 12.11 -13.80 -5.74
C TRP A 71 11.49 -14.45 -6.96
N ARG A 72 11.19 -15.76 -6.88
CA ARG A 72 10.61 -16.50 -8.00
C ARG A 72 9.22 -16.00 -8.37
N ILE A 73 8.39 -15.66 -7.38
CA ILE A 73 7.05 -15.08 -7.63
C ILE A 73 7.19 -13.71 -8.29
N VAL A 74 8.03 -12.84 -7.73
CA VAL A 74 8.23 -11.47 -8.23
C VAL A 74 8.77 -11.48 -9.65
N THR A 75 9.81 -12.27 -9.93
CA THR A 75 10.40 -12.34 -11.28
C THR A 75 9.45 -12.93 -12.30
N PHE A 76 8.66 -13.94 -11.91
CA PHE A 76 7.62 -14.50 -12.77
C PHE A 76 6.55 -13.45 -13.13
N GLU A 77 6.05 -12.71 -12.15
CA GLU A 77 5.02 -11.69 -12.37
C GLU A 77 5.57 -10.49 -13.16
N ILE A 78 6.79 -10.04 -12.87
CA ILE A 78 7.44 -9.00 -13.68
C ILE A 78 7.66 -9.50 -15.10
N GLN A 79 8.12 -10.75 -15.30
CA GLN A 79 8.33 -11.31 -16.62
C GLN A 79 7.04 -11.33 -17.46
N ARG A 80 5.93 -11.74 -16.88
CA ARG A 80 4.61 -11.68 -17.54
C ARG A 80 4.25 -10.26 -17.96
N PHE A 81 4.53 -9.28 -17.10
CA PHE A 81 4.32 -7.87 -17.42
C PHE A 81 5.22 -7.43 -18.58
N LEU A 82 6.52 -7.74 -18.54
CA LEU A 82 7.48 -7.40 -19.60
C LEU A 82 7.06 -8.01 -20.95
N ASP A 83 6.70 -9.29 -20.95
CA ASP A 83 6.25 -10.01 -22.14
C ASP A 83 4.97 -9.40 -22.74
N SER A 84 4.01 -9.01 -21.90
CA SER A 84 2.77 -8.38 -22.34
C SER A 84 2.95 -6.97 -22.93
N HIS A 85 4.10 -6.36 -22.67
CA HIS A 85 4.45 -5.03 -23.18
C HIS A 85 5.63 -5.07 -24.16
N ASP A 86 5.99 -6.26 -24.66
CA ASP A 86 7.10 -6.48 -25.61
C ASP A 86 8.42 -5.82 -25.16
N ILE A 87 8.76 -5.92 -23.87
CA ILE A 87 10.03 -5.44 -23.33
C ILE A 87 11.04 -6.56 -23.37
N ASP A 88 12.16 -6.33 -24.08
CA ASP A 88 13.18 -7.35 -24.32
C ASP A 88 14.13 -7.50 -23.12
N TYR A 89 13.67 -8.22 -22.12
CA TYR A 89 14.46 -8.65 -20.96
C TYR A 89 13.96 -10.00 -20.45
N LYS A 90 14.89 -10.84 -20.00
CA LYS A 90 14.58 -12.15 -19.39
C LYS A 90 15.35 -12.33 -18.10
N PHE A 91 14.63 -12.65 -17.03
CA PHE A 91 15.26 -13.08 -15.78
C PHE A 91 15.91 -14.45 -15.96
N ASP A 92 17.15 -14.57 -15.49
CA ASP A 92 17.88 -15.84 -15.48
C ASP A 92 17.87 -16.41 -14.04
N GLU A 93 17.19 -17.54 -13.85
CA GLU A 93 17.10 -18.23 -12.55
C GLU A 93 18.49 -18.75 -12.08
N ASN A 94 19.40 -19.02 -13.00
CA ASN A 94 20.75 -19.52 -12.72
C ASN A 94 21.82 -18.42 -12.69
N SER A 95 21.40 -17.16 -12.75
CA SER A 95 22.32 -16.02 -12.76
C SER A 95 23.13 -15.93 -11.48
N LEU A 96 24.42 -15.66 -11.62
CA LEU A 96 25.31 -15.31 -10.50
C LEU A 96 25.15 -13.83 -10.07
N LYS A 97 24.36 -13.04 -10.80
CA LYS A 97 24.08 -11.65 -10.46
C LYS A 97 23.18 -11.55 -9.23
N SER A 98 23.42 -10.53 -8.42
CA SER A 98 22.55 -10.22 -7.29
C SER A 98 21.15 -9.83 -7.76
N TYR A 99 20.15 -9.92 -6.85
CA TYR A 99 18.79 -9.47 -7.09
C TYR A 99 18.74 -8.01 -7.57
N GLY A 100 19.56 -7.14 -6.96
CA GLY A 100 19.62 -5.72 -7.32
C GLY A 100 20.17 -5.48 -8.73
N GLU A 101 21.18 -6.25 -9.17
CA GLU A 101 21.71 -6.15 -10.53
C GLU A 101 20.68 -6.57 -11.57
N GLN A 102 19.98 -7.69 -11.34
CA GLN A 102 18.92 -8.14 -12.24
C GLN A 102 17.76 -7.14 -12.34
N LEU A 103 17.36 -6.54 -11.21
CA LEU A 103 16.33 -5.48 -11.21
C LEU A 103 16.80 -4.22 -11.94
N SER A 104 18.06 -3.85 -11.80
CA SER A 104 18.63 -2.69 -12.49
C SER A 104 18.68 -2.89 -14.00
N GLU A 105 19.08 -4.07 -14.46
CA GLU A 105 19.09 -4.42 -15.90
C GLU A 105 17.66 -4.48 -16.47
N MET A 106 16.73 -5.07 -15.72
CA MET A 106 15.30 -5.08 -16.09
C MET A 106 14.78 -3.65 -16.24
N MET A 107 15.09 -2.77 -15.29
CA MET A 107 14.66 -1.38 -15.37
C MET A 107 15.34 -0.62 -16.50
N ALA A 108 16.58 -0.91 -16.84
CA ALA A 108 17.25 -0.33 -18.01
C ALA A 108 16.52 -0.71 -19.31
N ALA A 109 16.16 -1.98 -19.49
CA ALA A 109 15.36 -2.42 -20.64
C ALA A 109 13.95 -1.81 -20.66
N PHE A 110 13.31 -1.64 -19.49
CA PHE A 110 12.03 -0.96 -19.36
C PHE A 110 12.13 0.52 -19.78
N GLU A 111 13.13 1.24 -19.26
CA GLU A 111 13.34 2.67 -19.52
C GLU A 111 13.77 2.96 -20.96
N ASP A 112 14.48 2.03 -21.61
CA ASP A 112 14.80 2.13 -23.03
C ASP A 112 13.52 2.15 -23.90
N LYS A 113 12.54 1.32 -23.56
CA LYS A 113 11.26 1.27 -24.28
C LYS A 113 10.29 2.37 -23.85
N TYR A 114 10.27 2.73 -22.57
CA TYR A 114 9.35 3.71 -21.97
C TYR A 114 10.11 4.80 -21.20
N PRO A 115 10.86 5.69 -21.87
CA PRO A 115 11.77 6.65 -21.23
C PRO A 115 11.06 7.64 -20.30
N ASP A 116 9.78 7.95 -20.58
CA ASP A 116 8.99 8.91 -19.80
C ASP A 116 8.14 8.24 -18.71
N LYS A 117 8.21 6.93 -18.56
CA LYS A 117 7.43 6.18 -17.58
C LYS A 117 8.32 5.62 -16.46
N GLY A 118 7.73 5.46 -15.28
CA GLY A 118 8.25 4.61 -14.23
C GLY A 118 7.47 3.30 -14.15
N PHE A 119 7.96 2.36 -13.37
CA PHE A 119 7.31 1.08 -13.14
C PHE A 119 6.95 0.92 -11.67
N ILE A 120 5.66 0.71 -11.36
CA ILE A 120 5.17 0.40 -10.01
C ILE A 120 4.86 -1.09 -9.94
N LEU A 121 5.52 -1.79 -9.01
CA LEU A 121 5.15 -3.14 -8.60
C LEU A 121 4.39 -3.06 -7.28
N ALA A 122 3.13 -3.49 -7.26
CA ALA A 122 2.27 -3.45 -6.10
C ALA A 122 1.84 -4.86 -5.67
N ILE A 123 2.15 -5.25 -4.44
CA ILE A 123 1.87 -6.59 -3.91
C ILE A 123 0.95 -6.47 -2.70
N ASP A 124 -0.14 -7.22 -2.70
CA ASP A 124 -1.01 -7.34 -1.52
C ASP A 124 -0.69 -8.61 -0.71
N GLU A 125 -1.15 -8.64 0.56
CA GLU A 125 -1.02 -9.78 1.51
C GLU A 125 0.42 -10.22 1.82
N MET A 126 1.39 -9.31 1.76
CA MET A 126 2.81 -9.60 2.04
C MET A 126 3.04 -10.18 3.43
N LEU A 127 2.33 -9.71 4.47
CA LEU A 127 2.54 -10.17 5.84
C LEU A 127 2.17 -11.63 6.01
N GLN A 128 1.07 -12.08 5.40
CA GLN A 128 0.66 -13.47 5.46
C GLN A 128 1.68 -14.39 4.79
N PHE A 129 2.20 -13.98 3.64
CA PHE A 129 3.29 -14.70 2.97
C PHE A 129 4.50 -14.84 3.89
N LEU A 130 4.98 -13.75 4.49
CA LEU A 130 6.16 -13.79 5.37
C LEU A 130 5.93 -14.67 6.62
N ARG A 131 4.72 -14.70 7.17
CA ARG A 131 4.36 -15.60 8.28
C ARG A 131 4.52 -17.05 7.89
N LEU A 132 3.96 -17.46 6.76
CA LEU A 132 4.09 -18.83 6.25
C LEU A 132 5.55 -19.20 5.95
N ARG A 133 6.35 -18.25 5.45
CA ARG A 133 7.79 -18.45 5.25
C ARG A 133 8.54 -18.58 6.59
N ALA A 134 8.13 -17.86 7.63
CA ALA A 134 8.68 -18.00 8.97
C ALA A 134 8.35 -19.36 9.59
N GLU A 135 7.10 -19.82 9.49
CA GLU A 135 6.65 -21.13 9.96
C GLU A 135 7.42 -22.29 9.27
N SER A 136 7.76 -22.13 8.01
CA SER A 136 8.54 -23.10 7.24
C SER A 136 10.06 -22.95 7.39
N GLY A 137 10.57 -22.02 8.23
CA GLY A 137 11.99 -21.77 8.45
C GLY A 137 12.71 -21.07 7.29
N ASN A 138 11.97 -20.46 6.36
CA ASN A 138 12.51 -19.87 5.14
C ASN A 138 12.46 -18.33 5.12
N LEU A 139 12.10 -17.66 6.21
CA LEU A 139 11.97 -16.19 6.24
C LEU A 139 13.27 -15.47 5.91
N GLU A 140 14.39 -15.96 6.44
CA GLU A 140 15.69 -15.30 6.24
C GLU A 140 16.13 -15.25 4.77
N SER A 141 15.67 -16.21 3.95
CA SER A 141 15.95 -16.21 2.50
C SER A 141 15.10 -15.18 1.72
N GLU A 142 13.98 -14.72 2.28
CA GLU A 142 13.09 -13.75 1.64
C GLU A 142 13.49 -12.29 1.93
N LEU A 143 14.12 -12.02 3.07
CA LEU A 143 14.46 -10.66 3.48
C LEU A 143 15.48 -9.96 2.55
N PRO A 144 16.51 -10.65 2.00
CA PRO A 144 17.39 -10.04 0.99
C PRO A 144 16.64 -9.60 -0.28
N VAL A 145 15.59 -10.31 -0.67
CA VAL A 145 14.73 -9.94 -1.82
C VAL A 145 14.01 -8.63 -1.52
N LEU A 146 13.40 -8.50 -0.35
CA LEU A 146 12.76 -7.24 0.08
C LEU A 146 13.77 -6.08 0.12
N GLN A 147 14.99 -6.33 0.61
CA GLN A 147 16.04 -5.31 0.59
C GLN A 147 16.38 -4.86 -0.83
N ALA A 148 16.53 -5.81 -1.76
CA ALA A 148 16.86 -5.52 -3.17
C ALA A 148 15.73 -4.73 -3.86
N LEU A 149 14.46 -5.11 -3.65
CA LEU A 149 13.30 -4.38 -4.17
C LEU A 149 13.25 -2.94 -3.66
N GLY A 150 13.46 -2.74 -2.35
CA GLY A 150 13.51 -1.41 -1.76
C GLY A 150 14.71 -0.58 -2.23
N GLN A 151 15.85 -1.22 -2.50
CA GLN A 151 17.04 -0.55 -3.02
C GLN A 151 16.87 -0.16 -4.50
N ALA A 152 16.21 -0.98 -5.31
CA ALA A 152 15.89 -0.65 -6.69
C ALA A 152 15.08 0.64 -6.81
N CYS A 153 14.17 0.90 -5.85
CA CYS A 153 13.40 2.16 -5.79
C CYS A 153 14.30 3.41 -5.68
N ASN A 154 15.47 3.28 -5.03
CA ASN A 154 16.39 4.41 -4.86
C ASN A 154 17.25 4.69 -6.09
N ASN A 155 17.48 3.68 -6.92
CA ASN A 155 18.46 3.73 -7.99
C ASN A 155 17.84 3.88 -9.39
N THR A 156 16.54 3.65 -9.54
CA THR A 156 15.83 3.62 -10.82
C THR A 156 14.44 4.26 -10.71
N LYS A 157 13.70 4.33 -11.83
CA LYS A 157 12.29 4.75 -11.82
C LYS A 157 11.33 3.62 -11.36
N PHE A 158 11.84 2.67 -10.61
CA PHE A 158 11.08 1.60 -10.00
C PHE A 158 10.46 2.05 -8.68
N VAL A 159 9.21 1.69 -8.45
CA VAL A 159 8.53 1.87 -7.17
C VAL A 159 7.97 0.53 -6.72
N PHE A 160 8.36 0.10 -5.55
CA PHE A 160 7.81 -1.09 -4.93
C PHE A 160 6.85 -0.72 -3.80
N MET A 161 5.62 -1.23 -3.87
CA MET A 161 4.58 -0.99 -2.88
C MET A 161 4.00 -2.33 -2.42
N PHE A 162 3.80 -2.51 -1.11
CA PHE A 162 3.14 -3.71 -0.61
C PHE A 162 2.23 -3.44 0.59
N GLY A 163 1.16 -4.25 0.68
CA GLY A 163 0.16 -4.18 1.74
C GLY A 163 0.45 -5.13 2.89
N VAL A 164 0.31 -4.63 4.14
CA VAL A 164 0.43 -5.42 5.37
C VAL A 164 -0.66 -5.03 6.36
N GLN A 165 -1.04 -5.98 7.25
CA GLN A 165 -2.05 -5.69 8.29
C GLN A 165 -1.44 -4.98 9.49
N GLU A 166 -0.16 -5.20 9.78
CA GLU A 166 0.61 -4.58 10.86
C GLU A 166 2.08 -4.41 10.45
N LEU A 167 2.85 -3.67 11.24
CA LEU A 167 4.27 -3.48 10.99
C LEU A 167 5.04 -4.81 11.05
N ILE A 168 5.68 -5.18 9.95
CA ILE A 168 6.51 -6.41 9.87
C ILE A 168 7.58 -6.41 10.96
N TYR A 169 8.18 -5.25 11.24
CA TYR A 169 9.30 -5.11 12.18
C TYR A 169 8.90 -5.29 13.63
N SER A 170 7.61 -5.18 13.96
CA SER A 170 7.08 -5.28 15.31
C SER A 170 6.44 -6.64 15.59
N ALA A 171 6.29 -7.48 14.59
CA ALA A 171 5.67 -8.79 14.72
C ALA A 171 6.56 -9.71 15.55
N ARG A 172 6.00 -10.28 16.63
CA ARG A 172 6.73 -11.12 17.60
C ARG A 172 7.35 -12.36 16.95
N GLU A 173 6.64 -12.92 15.98
CA GLU A 173 7.06 -14.10 15.22
C GLU A 173 8.32 -13.88 14.37
N PHE A 174 8.73 -12.62 14.15
CA PHE A 174 9.90 -12.28 13.34
C PHE A 174 11.10 -11.79 14.17
N GLN A 175 11.02 -11.83 15.50
CA GLN A 175 12.08 -11.31 16.37
C GLN A 175 13.44 -11.99 16.17
N PHE A 176 13.46 -13.27 15.76
CA PHE A 176 14.69 -13.99 15.45
C PHE A 176 15.46 -13.39 14.26
N ALA A 177 14.78 -12.68 13.36
CA ALA A 177 15.36 -12.02 12.19
C ALA A 177 15.48 -10.48 12.35
N ALA A 178 15.48 -9.96 13.58
CA ALA A 178 15.40 -8.53 13.88
C ALA A 178 16.45 -7.66 13.18
N ASP A 179 17.70 -8.13 13.10
CA ASP A 179 18.79 -7.39 12.45
C ASP A 179 18.60 -7.28 10.93
N MET A 180 18.10 -8.34 10.29
CA MET A 180 17.76 -8.32 8.86
C MET A 180 16.55 -7.44 8.60
N LEU A 181 15.52 -7.52 9.44
CA LEU A 181 14.32 -6.69 9.36
C LEU A 181 14.63 -5.20 9.54
N ARG A 182 15.62 -4.84 10.37
CA ARG A 182 16.08 -3.44 10.50
C ARG A 182 16.59 -2.91 9.16
N LYS A 183 17.39 -3.70 8.45
CA LYS A 183 17.89 -3.33 7.11
C LYS A 183 16.77 -3.19 6.08
N VAL A 184 15.73 -4.04 6.17
CA VAL A 184 14.51 -3.91 5.34
C VAL A 184 13.79 -2.61 5.68
N LYS A 185 13.57 -2.31 6.97
CA LYS A 185 12.89 -1.09 7.43
C LYS A 185 13.48 0.18 6.83
N ASP A 186 14.81 0.27 6.78
CA ASP A 186 15.49 1.47 6.28
C ASP A 186 15.24 1.73 4.78
N ARG A 187 14.74 0.73 4.04
CA ARG A 187 14.43 0.81 2.61
C ARG A 187 12.99 1.19 2.29
N TYR A 188 12.12 1.29 3.32
CA TYR A 188 10.69 1.54 3.13
C TYR A 188 10.19 2.73 3.93
N ARG A 189 9.15 3.35 3.40
CA ARG A 189 8.33 4.34 4.12
C ARG A 189 7.01 3.70 4.51
N ASP A 190 6.62 3.90 5.76
CA ASP A 190 5.38 3.40 6.31
C ASP A 190 4.24 4.38 5.99
N LEU A 191 3.21 3.88 5.31
CA LEU A 191 1.96 4.58 5.07
C LEU A 191 0.84 3.89 5.85
N SER A 192 0.47 4.43 6.99
CA SER A 192 -0.55 3.84 7.86
C SER A 192 -1.95 4.39 7.56
N ILE A 193 -2.90 3.49 7.31
CA ILE A 193 -4.33 3.82 7.24
C ILE A 193 -4.90 3.75 8.65
N ARG A 194 -5.39 4.88 9.18
CA ARG A 194 -5.91 4.98 10.54
C ARG A 194 -7.31 4.40 10.64
N ARG A 195 -7.69 3.93 11.83
CA ARG A 195 -9.05 3.41 12.10
C ARG A 195 -10.14 4.47 11.89
N GLU A 196 -9.82 5.73 12.13
CA GLU A 196 -10.72 6.87 11.91
C GLU A 196 -11.13 7.00 10.45
N ASP A 197 -10.19 6.69 9.53
CA ASP A 197 -10.46 6.69 8.10
C ASP A 197 -11.46 5.59 7.70
N VAL A 198 -11.47 4.46 8.41
CA VAL A 198 -12.43 3.37 8.21
C VAL A 198 -13.86 3.82 8.52
N SER A 199 -14.06 4.52 9.63
CA SER A 199 -15.37 5.06 10.00
C SER A 199 -15.92 6.00 8.93
N TYR A 200 -15.07 6.85 8.36
CA TYR A 200 -15.43 7.72 7.25
C TYR A 200 -15.82 6.94 5.99
N VAL A 201 -15.05 5.91 5.63
CA VAL A 201 -15.32 5.05 4.47
C VAL A 201 -16.65 4.30 4.65
N VAL A 202 -16.88 3.71 5.82
CA VAL A 202 -18.14 3.02 6.16
C VAL A 202 -19.33 3.98 6.03
N GLN A 203 -19.22 5.19 6.58
CA GLN A 203 -20.30 6.20 6.48
C GLN A 203 -20.59 6.59 5.04
N LYS A 204 -19.58 6.76 4.21
CA LYS A 204 -19.72 7.19 2.81
C LYS A 204 -20.20 6.09 1.87
N ARG A 205 -19.84 4.82 2.13
CA ARG A 205 -20.12 3.70 1.23
C ARG A 205 -21.29 2.83 1.65
N LEU A 206 -21.44 2.56 2.95
CA LEU A 206 -22.49 1.67 3.46
C LEU A 206 -23.74 2.43 3.91
N LEU A 207 -23.60 3.71 4.20
CA LEU A 207 -24.67 4.53 4.77
C LEU A 207 -24.96 5.73 3.87
N ASP A 208 -25.18 5.48 2.56
CA ASP A 208 -25.65 6.55 1.69
C ASP A 208 -27.08 6.94 2.13
N LYS A 209 -27.19 8.11 2.76
CA LYS A 209 -28.40 8.60 3.39
C LYS A 209 -28.78 9.93 2.79
N THR A 210 -30.05 10.06 2.44
CA THR A 210 -30.62 11.37 2.11
C THR A 210 -30.61 12.28 3.34
N GLU A 211 -30.68 13.59 3.16
CA GLU A 211 -30.76 14.54 4.28
C GLU A 211 -31.98 14.29 5.18
N GLN A 212 -33.10 13.84 4.59
CA GLN A 212 -34.28 13.44 5.36
C GLN A 212 -34.02 12.23 6.27
N GLN A 213 -33.32 11.21 5.77
CA GLN A 213 -32.94 10.06 6.58
C GLN A 213 -31.93 10.43 7.68
N LYS A 214 -31.01 11.34 7.41
CA LYS A 214 -30.07 11.87 8.43
C LYS A 214 -30.83 12.62 9.53
N ALA A 215 -31.84 13.42 9.19
CA ALA A 215 -32.66 14.13 10.16
C ALA A 215 -33.42 13.16 11.07
N ILE A 216 -34.06 12.13 10.50
CA ILE A 216 -34.77 11.08 11.27
C ILE A 216 -33.81 10.36 12.22
N ILE A 217 -32.63 9.99 11.76
CA ILE A 217 -31.62 9.30 12.60
C ILE A 217 -31.15 10.19 13.74
N ARG A 218 -30.90 11.49 13.50
CA ARG A 218 -30.51 12.44 14.54
C ARG A 218 -31.59 12.54 15.62
N GLU A 219 -32.85 12.62 15.23
CA GLU A 219 -33.96 12.69 16.16
C GLU A 219 -34.09 11.42 17.01
N HIS A 220 -33.95 10.26 16.40
CA HIS A 220 -33.95 8.98 17.11
C HIS A 220 -32.74 8.79 18.07
N LEU A 221 -31.58 9.37 17.76
CA LEU A 221 -30.38 9.27 18.61
C LEU A 221 -30.35 10.31 19.73
N LYS A 222 -31.16 11.38 19.64
CA LYS A 222 -31.21 12.45 20.64
C LYS A 222 -31.41 11.95 22.10
N PRO A 223 -32.34 11.00 22.36
CA PRO A 223 -32.53 10.47 23.72
C PRO A 223 -31.34 9.69 24.26
N PHE A 224 -30.47 9.19 23.41
CA PHE A 224 -29.29 8.40 23.77
C PHE A 224 -28.02 9.24 23.93
N THR A 225 -28.08 10.55 23.68
CA THR A 225 -26.93 11.46 23.81
C THR A 225 -26.27 11.40 25.20
N PRO A 226 -27.01 11.35 26.34
CA PRO A 226 -26.40 11.21 27.67
C PRO A 226 -25.66 9.88 27.83
N PHE A 227 -26.18 8.79 27.28
CA PHE A 227 -25.55 7.47 27.33
C PHE A 227 -24.23 7.45 26.52
N PHE A 228 -24.22 8.08 25.37
CA PHE A 228 -22.98 8.23 24.59
C PHE A 228 -21.98 9.14 25.30
N ALA A 229 -22.42 10.20 25.97
CA ALA A 229 -21.56 11.06 26.77
C ALA A 229 -20.92 10.33 27.96
N ASP A 230 -21.66 9.41 28.61
CA ASP A 230 -21.13 8.58 29.71
C ASP A 230 -20.15 7.51 29.22
N MET A 231 -20.38 6.93 28.04
CA MET A 231 -19.42 6.07 27.35
C MET A 231 -18.14 6.83 27.01
N HIS A 232 -18.21 8.12 26.67
CA HIS A 232 -17.06 8.99 26.42
C HIS A 232 -16.10 9.07 27.63
N GLY A 233 -16.61 9.06 28.85
CA GLY A 233 -15.79 9.07 30.06
C GLY A 233 -14.99 7.78 30.28
N LYS A 234 -15.46 6.64 29.76
CA LYS A 234 -14.86 5.32 29.97
C LYS A 234 -13.97 4.83 28.83
N HIS A 235 -14.18 5.34 27.63
CA HIS A 235 -13.44 4.93 26.42
C HIS A 235 -13.14 6.14 25.51
N ARG A 236 -12.30 7.04 25.97
CA ARG A 236 -11.98 8.31 25.32
C ARG A 236 -11.57 8.18 23.86
N GLU A 237 -10.80 7.15 23.51
CA GLU A 237 -10.36 6.89 22.12
C GLU A 237 -11.50 6.48 21.18
N VAL A 238 -12.42 5.63 21.65
CA VAL A 238 -13.56 5.18 20.84
C VAL A 238 -14.54 6.33 20.62
N CYS A 239 -14.65 7.18 21.60
CA CYS A 239 -15.60 8.28 21.59
C CYS A 239 -15.10 9.51 20.85
N GLU A 240 -13.80 9.79 20.83
CA GLU A 240 -13.24 10.81 19.95
C GLU A 240 -13.47 10.47 18.47
N SER A 241 -13.44 9.20 18.09
CA SER A 241 -13.77 8.76 16.74
C SER A 241 -15.27 8.91 16.41
N VAL A 242 -16.15 8.66 17.36
CA VAL A 242 -17.60 8.82 17.20
C VAL A 242 -18.01 10.28 17.25
N SER A 243 -17.38 11.11 18.09
CA SER A 243 -17.67 12.55 18.21
C SER A 243 -17.13 13.37 17.04
N ARG A 244 -16.04 12.96 16.41
CA ARG A 244 -15.52 13.54 15.16
C ARG A 244 -16.26 13.02 13.92
N SER A 245 -17.18 12.06 14.11
CA SER A 245 -18.07 11.63 13.05
C SER A 245 -18.97 12.78 12.63
N PRO A 246 -19.04 13.19 11.36
CA PRO A 246 -19.90 14.27 10.88
C PRO A 246 -21.39 14.09 11.18
N LEU A 247 -21.77 12.96 11.81
CA LEU A 247 -23.14 12.70 12.28
C LEU A 247 -23.48 13.44 13.57
N ILE A 248 -22.50 13.89 14.37
CA ILE A 248 -22.71 14.47 15.69
C ILE A 248 -22.24 15.93 15.78
N HIS A 249 -21.35 16.39 14.92
CA HIS A 249 -20.65 17.69 15.03
C HIS A 249 -21.07 18.79 14.05
N ARG A 250 -22.33 18.85 13.62
CA ARG A 250 -22.87 20.09 13.04
C ARG A 250 -24.13 20.48 13.76
N GLU A 251 -24.04 21.01 14.92
CA GLU A 251 -25.05 21.70 15.73
C GLU A 251 -25.05 21.20 17.18
N LEU A 252 -24.09 21.68 17.93
CA LEU A 252 -24.18 22.09 19.33
C LEU A 252 -23.47 23.43 19.47
#